data_9dbdcb138f0c34db8da59a85156d05d7
#
_entry.id   9dbdcb138f0c34db8da59a85156d05d7
#
_cell.length_a   1.000
_cell.length_b   1.000
_cell.length_c   1.000
_cell.angle_alpha   90.00
_cell.angle_beta   90.00
_cell.angle_gamma   90.00
#
_symmetry.space_group_name_H-M   'P 1'
#
loop_
_entity.id
_entity.type
_entity.pdbx_description
1 polymer ?
#
loop_
_entity_poly.entity_id
_entity_poly.type
_entity_poly.pdbx_seq_one_letter_code
_entity_poly.pdbx_strand_id
1 'polypeptide(L)'
;QKPPLGRAPRTAHASTTTCNERTPARMSQEQGPEESAVADFLQILEEHRKNCERQGKYVEAEIAKNRLEELKMHEENRRKEAMRSRQIAERLGVEEAHMLEFQQFNIIWDKKMAEYEQHAADLVEAMKERHAAELRDFQGALLQRQARPKFSRELLNLRRIQEHLARQKDYTEAHKIKLKCDALEAWELEKWQNGKQQEMFQREAKFKHQKQNELVALQKRVQTGREEQKKQRQMDLERLLQRYQNVKSELEAQQNLERIRAERMASSGQWNWGSTTTKAGAQVA
;
A
#
# COMPACT_ATOMS: atom_id res chain seq x y z
N GLN A 1 -11.44 16.83 -38.26
CA GLN A 1 -12.50 16.58 -37.23
C GLN A 1 -11.91 15.63 -36.19
N LYS A 2 -11.70 16.13 -34.96
CA LYS A 2 -11.28 15.37 -33.81
C LYS A 2 -12.53 14.72 -33.18
N PRO A 3 -12.50 13.43 -32.79
CA PRO A 3 -13.55 12.85 -31.96
C PRO A 3 -13.40 13.31 -30.51
N PRO A 4 -14.49 13.43 -29.74
CA PRO A 4 -14.46 13.93 -28.37
C PRO A 4 -13.88 12.87 -27.41
N LEU A 5 -13.08 13.37 -26.48
CA LEU A 5 -12.52 12.61 -25.35
C LEU A 5 -13.65 12.03 -24.50
N GLY A 6 -13.78 10.71 -24.51
CA GLY A 6 -14.65 9.96 -23.65
C GLY A 6 -14.27 10.14 -22.18
N ARG A 7 -15.25 10.62 -21.42
CA ARG A 7 -15.23 10.76 -19.96
C ARG A 7 -15.07 9.36 -19.34
N ALA A 8 -14.02 9.14 -18.56
CA ALA A 8 -13.84 7.91 -17.79
C ALA A 8 -15.02 7.65 -16.85
N PRO A 9 -15.48 6.42 -16.68
CA PRO A 9 -16.53 6.10 -15.75
C PRO A 9 -16.05 6.32 -14.32
N ARG A 10 -16.80 7.09 -13.55
CA ARG A 10 -16.68 7.21 -12.10
C ARG A 10 -16.86 5.79 -11.52
N THR A 11 -15.79 5.25 -10.97
CA THR A 11 -15.87 4.03 -10.18
C THR A 11 -16.80 4.24 -9.01
N ALA A 12 -17.82 3.40 -8.95
CA ALA A 12 -18.78 3.32 -7.89
C ALA A 12 -18.08 3.17 -6.54
N HIS A 13 -18.57 3.96 -5.57
CA HIS A 13 -18.25 3.81 -4.16
C HIS A 13 -18.51 2.36 -3.74
N ALA A 14 -17.43 1.68 -3.36
CA ALA A 14 -17.52 0.45 -2.61
C ALA A 14 -18.27 0.76 -1.30
N SER A 15 -19.38 0.08 -1.13
CA SER A 15 -20.19 0.08 0.06
C SER A 15 -19.30 -0.08 1.29
N THR A 16 -19.31 0.91 2.16
CA THR A 16 -18.84 0.81 3.53
C THR A 16 -19.63 -0.30 4.20
N THR A 17 -19.03 -1.46 4.29
CA THR A 17 -19.46 -2.48 5.23
C THR A 17 -19.34 -1.84 6.60
N THR A 18 -20.46 -1.42 7.16
CA THR A 18 -20.60 -1.04 8.55
C THR A 18 -20.05 -2.21 9.37
N CYS A 19 -18.84 -2.06 9.88
CA CYS A 19 -18.37 -2.86 11.01
C CYS A 19 -19.39 -2.63 12.10
N ASN A 20 -20.22 -3.64 12.30
CA ASN A 20 -21.10 -3.75 13.45
C ASN A 20 -20.19 -3.65 14.68
N GLU A 21 -20.19 -2.48 15.31
CA GLU A 21 -19.61 -2.27 16.63
C GLU A 21 -20.31 -3.25 17.56
N ARG A 22 -19.74 -4.45 17.68
CA ARG A 22 -20.00 -5.28 18.83
C ARG A 22 -19.41 -4.51 20.01
N THR A 23 -20.23 -3.68 20.64
CA THR A 23 -20.05 -3.32 22.04
C THR A 23 -19.54 -4.57 22.75
N PRO A 24 -18.39 -4.51 23.43
CA PRO A 24 -17.97 -5.66 24.24
C PRO A 24 -19.11 -5.96 25.19
N ALA A 25 -19.71 -7.13 25.00
CA ALA A 25 -20.72 -7.62 25.90
C ALA A 25 -20.10 -7.48 27.30
N ARG A 26 -20.75 -6.68 28.12
CA ARG A 26 -20.48 -6.54 29.55
C ARG A 26 -20.58 -7.96 30.10
N MET A 27 -19.42 -8.65 30.13
CA MET A 27 -19.33 -9.95 30.76
C MET A 27 -19.71 -9.71 32.21
N SER A 28 -20.96 -10.03 32.51
CA SER A 28 -21.44 -10.18 33.87
C SER A 28 -20.44 -11.11 34.52
N GLN A 29 -19.70 -10.63 35.51
CA GLN A 29 -18.85 -11.47 36.33
C GLN A 29 -19.77 -12.51 36.96
N GLU A 30 -19.85 -13.69 36.39
CA GLU A 30 -20.33 -14.85 37.13
C GLU A 30 -19.32 -15.06 38.25
N GLN A 31 -19.72 -14.62 39.44
CA GLN A 31 -18.97 -14.88 40.67
C GLN A 31 -18.84 -16.40 40.77
N GLY A 32 -17.62 -16.89 40.66
CA GLY A 32 -17.38 -18.31 40.70
C GLY A 32 -17.89 -18.90 42.02
N PRO A 33 -18.32 -20.17 42.05
CA PRO A 33 -18.84 -20.82 43.26
C PRO A 33 -17.88 -20.71 44.47
N GLU A 34 -16.61 -20.51 44.23
CA GLU A 34 -15.59 -20.26 45.26
C GLU A 34 -15.70 -18.89 45.93
N GLU A 35 -16.08 -17.83 45.22
CA GLU A 35 -16.25 -16.47 45.77
C GLU A 35 -17.46 -16.42 46.70
N SER A 36 -18.55 -17.15 46.38
CA SER A 36 -19.71 -17.29 47.24
C SER A 36 -19.36 -18.05 48.53
N ALA A 37 -18.62 -19.15 48.44
CA ALA A 37 -18.21 -19.94 49.61
C ALA A 37 -17.32 -19.15 50.58
N VAL A 38 -16.39 -18.32 50.04
CA VAL A 38 -15.53 -17.46 50.90
C VAL A 38 -16.35 -16.36 51.58
N ALA A 39 -17.33 -15.77 50.89
CA ALA A 39 -18.21 -14.75 51.42
C ALA A 39 -19.08 -15.32 52.57
N ASP A 40 -19.66 -16.51 52.36
CA ASP A 40 -20.44 -17.20 53.37
C ASP A 40 -19.58 -17.57 54.62
N PHE A 41 -18.34 -18.02 54.41
CA PHE A 41 -17.44 -18.29 55.49
C PHE A 41 -17.03 -17.05 56.31
N LEU A 42 -16.80 -15.93 55.67
CA LEU A 42 -16.54 -14.66 56.35
C LEU A 42 -17.74 -14.20 57.18
N GLN A 43 -18.96 -14.41 56.70
CA GLN A 43 -20.17 -14.09 57.42
C GLN A 43 -20.33 -14.98 58.68
N ILE A 44 -20.08 -16.27 58.56
CA ILE A 44 -20.12 -17.23 59.68
C ILE A 44 -19.10 -16.84 60.77
N LEU A 45 -17.88 -16.47 60.36
CA LEU A 45 -16.85 -16.01 61.30
C LEU A 45 -17.22 -14.70 62.01
N GLU A 46 -17.85 -13.76 61.29
CA GLU A 46 -18.32 -12.51 61.87
C GLU A 46 -19.46 -12.72 62.85
N GLU A 47 -20.38 -13.64 62.56
CA GLU A 47 -21.43 -14.05 63.47
C GLU A 47 -20.87 -14.74 64.71
N HIS A 48 -19.89 -15.61 64.55
CA HIS A 48 -19.18 -16.26 65.66
C HIS A 48 -18.48 -15.23 66.55
N ARG A 49 -17.78 -14.26 65.99
CA ARG A 49 -17.13 -13.19 66.72
C ARG A 49 -18.16 -12.44 67.61
N LYS A 50 -19.30 -12.01 67.02
CA LYS A 50 -20.36 -11.31 67.70
C LYS A 50 -21.00 -12.16 68.84
N ASN A 51 -21.13 -13.48 68.60
CA ASN A 51 -21.65 -14.40 69.63
C ASN A 51 -20.68 -14.56 70.80
N CYS A 52 -19.39 -14.65 70.56
CA CYS A 52 -18.35 -14.69 71.59
C CYS A 52 -18.33 -13.39 72.40
N GLU A 53 -18.48 -12.23 71.80
CA GLU A 53 -18.59 -10.94 72.45
C GLU A 53 -19.83 -10.90 73.41
N ARG A 54 -21.01 -11.38 72.99
CA ARG A 54 -22.22 -11.43 73.80
C ARG A 54 -22.09 -12.38 74.98
N GLN A 55 -21.28 -13.44 74.85
CA GLN A 55 -21.03 -14.42 75.89
C GLN A 55 -19.90 -14.04 76.84
N GLY A 56 -19.21 -12.87 76.61
CA GLY A 56 -18.10 -12.46 77.44
C GLY A 56 -16.79 -13.21 77.18
N LYS A 57 -16.72 -14.00 76.09
CA LYS A 57 -15.52 -14.82 75.70
C LYS A 57 -14.60 -13.99 74.84
N TYR A 58 -13.95 -13.00 75.44
CA TYR A 58 -13.17 -11.99 74.68
C TYR A 58 -11.94 -12.56 74.01
N VAL A 59 -11.29 -13.59 74.55
CA VAL A 59 -10.12 -14.23 73.90
C VAL A 59 -10.54 -14.92 72.62
N GLU A 60 -11.64 -15.65 72.59
CA GLU A 60 -12.18 -16.33 71.41
C GLU A 60 -12.65 -15.34 70.36
N ALA A 61 -13.24 -14.22 70.80
CA ALA A 61 -13.65 -13.11 69.92
C ALA A 61 -12.45 -12.43 69.23
N GLU A 62 -11.32 -12.27 69.92
CA GLU A 62 -10.08 -11.72 69.34
C GLU A 62 -9.44 -12.65 68.32
N ILE A 63 -9.41 -13.96 68.60
CA ILE A 63 -8.94 -14.97 67.67
C ILE A 63 -9.82 -14.94 66.38
N ALA A 64 -11.11 -14.90 66.50
CA ALA A 64 -12.04 -14.81 65.38
C ALA A 64 -11.85 -13.51 64.57
N LYS A 65 -11.61 -12.38 65.22
CA LYS A 65 -11.29 -11.09 64.60
C LYS A 65 -10.01 -11.17 63.76
N ASN A 66 -8.93 -11.69 64.34
CA ASN A 66 -7.64 -11.82 63.65
C ASN A 66 -7.77 -12.75 62.43
N ARG A 67 -8.51 -13.83 62.57
CA ARG A 67 -8.78 -14.75 61.45
C ARG A 67 -9.59 -14.09 60.34
N LEU A 68 -10.56 -13.26 60.69
CA LEU A 68 -11.38 -12.48 59.78
C LEU A 68 -10.54 -11.45 59.02
N GLU A 69 -9.63 -10.75 59.70
CA GLU A 69 -8.71 -9.81 59.05
C GLU A 69 -7.73 -10.49 58.11
N GLU A 70 -7.15 -11.64 58.50
CA GLU A 70 -6.27 -12.43 57.64
C GLU A 70 -6.99 -12.89 56.37
N LEU A 71 -8.20 -13.42 56.48
CA LEU A 71 -8.98 -13.89 55.34
C LEU A 71 -9.40 -12.74 54.42
N LYS A 72 -9.79 -11.60 54.98
CA LYS A 72 -10.11 -10.37 54.19
C LYS A 72 -8.89 -9.92 53.40
N MET A 73 -7.72 -9.87 54.03
CA MET A 73 -6.46 -9.50 53.36
C MET A 73 -6.08 -10.49 52.26
N HIS A 74 -6.24 -11.80 52.52
CA HIS A 74 -5.96 -12.80 51.51
C HIS A 74 -6.88 -12.69 50.29
N GLU A 75 -8.18 -12.50 50.53
CA GLU A 75 -9.15 -12.37 49.46
C GLU A 75 -8.96 -11.07 48.65
N GLU A 76 -8.60 -9.96 49.31
CA GLU A 76 -8.27 -8.72 48.64
C GLU A 76 -7.04 -8.87 47.75
N ASN A 77 -5.99 -9.57 48.22
CA ASN A 77 -4.81 -9.81 47.41
C ASN A 77 -5.12 -10.74 46.25
N ARG A 78 -5.94 -11.78 46.42
CA ARG A 78 -6.39 -12.68 45.34
C ARG A 78 -7.13 -11.90 44.26
N ARG A 79 -8.04 -10.98 44.63
CA ARG A 79 -8.78 -10.12 43.66
C ARG A 79 -7.87 -9.15 42.96
N LYS A 80 -6.91 -8.53 43.64
CA LYS A 80 -5.91 -7.65 43.02
C LYS A 80 -5.08 -8.42 42.01
N GLU A 81 -4.69 -9.63 42.30
CA GLU A 81 -3.89 -10.46 41.41
C GLU A 81 -4.70 -10.96 40.19
N ALA A 82 -5.94 -11.39 40.40
CA ALA A 82 -6.87 -11.72 39.30
C ALA A 82 -7.11 -10.54 38.35
N MET A 83 -7.31 -9.33 38.91
CA MET A 83 -7.46 -8.12 38.13
C MET A 83 -6.20 -7.82 37.29
N ARG A 84 -5.00 -7.94 37.90
CA ARG A 84 -3.72 -7.72 37.18
C ARG A 84 -3.54 -8.74 36.05
N SER A 85 -3.82 -10.02 36.31
CA SER A 85 -3.72 -11.07 35.30
C SER A 85 -4.66 -10.83 34.12
N ARG A 86 -5.90 -10.43 34.39
CA ARG A 86 -6.86 -10.03 33.34
C ARG A 86 -6.36 -8.83 32.54
N GLN A 87 -5.87 -7.77 33.19
CA GLN A 87 -5.34 -6.59 32.52
C GLN A 87 -4.12 -6.90 31.64
N ILE A 88 -3.26 -7.83 32.07
CA ILE A 88 -2.15 -8.29 31.24
C ILE A 88 -2.67 -9.05 30.01
N ALA A 89 -3.63 -9.97 30.19
CA ALA A 89 -4.23 -10.72 29.08
C ALA A 89 -4.90 -9.79 28.06
N GLU A 90 -5.62 -8.76 28.49
CA GLU A 90 -6.24 -7.74 27.62
C GLU A 90 -5.19 -6.98 26.81
N ARG A 91 -4.06 -6.58 27.41
CA ARG A 91 -2.95 -5.93 26.70
C ARG A 91 -2.33 -6.83 25.65
N LEU A 92 -2.05 -8.08 26.02
CA LEU A 92 -1.51 -9.06 25.08
C LEU A 92 -2.47 -9.30 23.91
N GLY A 93 -3.77 -9.41 24.17
CA GLY A 93 -4.77 -9.57 23.13
C GLY A 93 -4.81 -8.39 22.13
N VAL A 94 -4.64 -7.15 22.61
CA VAL A 94 -4.55 -5.97 21.74
C VAL A 94 -3.26 -5.99 20.92
N GLU A 95 -2.13 -6.39 21.51
CA GLU A 95 -0.85 -6.52 20.81
C GLU A 95 -0.88 -7.60 19.74
N GLU A 96 -1.46 -8.78 20.04
CA GLU A 96 -1.65 -9.87 19.08
C GLU A 96 -2.55 -9.46 17.91
N ALA A 97 -3.67 -8.81 18.20
CA ALA A 97 -4.58 -8.30 17.16
C ALA A 97 -3.86 -7.30 16.24
N HIS A 98 -3.08 -6.39 16.81
CA HIS A 98 -2.30 -5.43 16.02
C HIS A 98 -1.23 -6.12 15.18
N MET A 99 -0.54 -7.12 15.71
CA MET A 99 0.45 -7.88 14.94
C MET A 99 -0.17 -8.58 13.74
N LEU A 100 -1.36 -9.15 13.89
CA LEU A 100 -2.11 -9.76 12.79
C LEU A 100 -2.53 -8.72 11.74
N GLU A 101 -3.04 -7.56 12.17
CA GLU A 101 -3.38 -6.46 11.25
C GLU A 101 -2.15 -5.96 10.49
N PHE A 102 -1.02 -5.83 11.16
CA PHE A 102 0.24 -5.41 10.54
C PHE A 102 0.75 -6.43 9.52
N GLN A 103 0.66 -7.73 9.83
CA GLN A 103 1.01 -8.78 8.88
C GLN A 103 0.11 -8.75 7.64
N GLN A 104 -1.20 -8.63 7.83
CA GLN A 104 -2.16 -8.50 6.74
C GLN A 104 -1.90 -7.25 5.89
N PHE A 105 -1.60 -6.12 6.53
CA PHE A 105 -1.21 -4.89 5.86
C PHE A 105 -0.01 -5.10 4.94
N ASN A 106 1.04 -5.75 5.43
CA ASN A 106 2.23 -6.02 4.63
C ASN A 106 1.93 -6.93 3.43
N ILE A 107 1.20 -8.02 3.64
CA ILE A 107 0.81 -8.95 2.57
C ILE A 107 0.03 -8.23 1.47
N ILE A 108 -0.95 -7.40 1.85
CA ILE A 108 -1.79 -6.65 0.89
C ILE A 108 -0.95 -5.65 0.10
N TRP A 109 -0.06 -4.91 0.78
CA TRP A 109 0.78 -3.91 0.11
C TRP A 109 1.88 -4.53 -0.74
N ASP A 110 2.48 -5.63 -0.33
CA ASP A 110 3.49 -6.35 -1.12
C ASP A 110 2.87 -6.93 -2.39
N LYS A 111 1.66 -7.49 -2.30
CA LYS A 111 0.88 -7.92 -3.47
C LYS A 111 0.57 -6.75 -4.41
N LYS A 112 0.07 -5.63 -3.89
CA LYS A 112 -0.24 -4.42 -4.67
C LYS A 112 1.00 -3.85 -5.36
N MET A 113 2.15 -3.84 -4.68
CA MET A 113 3.42 -3.39 -5.27
C MET A 113 3.91 -4.34 -6.37
N ALA A 114 3.80 -5.65 -6.16
CA ALA A 114 4.16 -6.64 -7.17
C ALA A 114 3.27 -6.54 -8.42
N GLU A 115 1.97 -6.37 -8.26
CA GLU A 115 1.02 -6.15 -9.36
C GLU A 115 1.34 -4.85 -10.14
N TYR A 116 1.68 -3.78 -9.43
CA TYR A 116 2.11 -2.53 -10.06
C TYR A 116 3.40 -2.71 -10.87
N GLU A 117 4.40 -3.39 -10.33
CA GLU A 117 5.68 -3.60 -11.00
C GLU A 117 5.53 -4.52 -12.23
N GLN A 118 4.71 -5.56 -12.13
CA GLN A 118 4.39 -6.41 -13.26
C GLN A 118 3.72 -5.61 -14.39
N HIS A 119 2.68 -4.85 -14.06
CA HIS A 119 1.99 -4.02 -15.04
C HIS A 119 2.92 -2.97 -15.68
N ALA A 120 3.80 -2.36 -14.89
CA ALA A 120 4.80 -1.42 -15.39
C ALA A 120 5.81 -2.07 -16.34
N ALA A 121 6.25 -3.29 -16.02
CA ALA A 121 7.14 -4.08 -16.88
C ALA A 121 6.46 -4.42 -18.21
N ASP A 122 5.22 -4.87 -18.18
CA ASP A 122 4.41 -5.20 -19.36
C ASP A 122 4.23 -3.98 -20.27
N LEU A 123 3.95 -2.81 -19.71
CA LEU A 123 3.83 -1.55 -20.46
C LEU A 123 5.14 -1.14 -21.14
N VAL A 124 6.28 -1.30 -20.45
CA VAL A 124 7.60 -0.98 -21.01
C VAL A 124 7.93 -1.95 -22.15
N GLU A 125 7.65 -3.24 -21.99
CA GLU A 125 7.92 -4.26 -23.00
C GLU A 125 7.03 -4.06 -24.23
N ALA A 126 5.73 -3.85 -24.04
CA ALA A 126 4.80 -3.53 -25.14
C ALA A 126 5.23 -2.26 -25.90
N MET A 127 5.77 -1.25 -25.22
CA MET A 127 6.29 -0.04 -25.89
C MET A 127 7.55 -0.36 -26.69
N LYS A 128 8.47 -1.17 -26.20
CA LYS A 128 9.68 -1.58 -26.93
C LYS A 128 9.32 -2.37 -28.21
N GLU A 129 8.39 -3.33 -28.10
CA GLU A 129 7.91 -4.12 -29.24
C GLU A 129 7.27 -3.22 -30.31
N ARG A 130 6.41 -2.28 -29.88
CA ARG A 130 5.82 -1.30 -30.80
C ARG A 130 6.87 -0.44 -31.46
N HIS A 131 7.86 0.08 -30.72
CA HIS A 131 8.95 0.87 -31.31
C HIS A 131 9.80 0.08 -32.28
N ALA A 132 10.03 -1.22 -32.02
CA ALA A 132 10.74 -2.11 -32.94
C ALA A 132 9.94 -2.35 -34.24
N ALA A 133 8.62 -2.52 -34.15
CA ALA A 133 7.76 -2.61 -35.31
C ALA A 133 7.75 -1.31 -36.14
N GLU A 134 7.52 -0.18 -35.49
CA GLU A 134 7.52 1.13 -36.12
C GLU A 134 8.86 1.47 -36.79
N LEU A 135 10.00 1.03 -36.21
CA LEU A 135 11.33 1.21 -36.81
C LEU A 135 11.46 0.37 -38.09
N ARG A 136 10.99 -0.88 -38.08
CA ARG A 136 11.01 -1.75 -39.29
C ARG A 136 10.17 -1.15 -40.42
N ASP A 137 8.97 -0.65 -40.10
CA ASP A 137 8.09 -0.02 -41.08
C ASP A 137 8.71 1.27 -41.63
N PHE A 138 9.32 2.07 -40.76
CA PHE A 138 10.02 3.29 -41.17
C PHE A 138 11.21 3.00 -42.09
N GLN A 139 12.03 1.98 -41.78
CA GLN A 139 13.13 1.54 -42.64
C GLN A 139 12.60 1.04 -43.98
N GLY A 140 11.54 0.24 -44.01
CA GLY A 140 10.87 -0.19 -45.23
C GLY A 140 10.38 0.98 -46.09
N ALA A 141 9.75 1.98 -45.48
CA ALA A 141 9.30 3.18 -46.18
C ALA A 141 10.45 4.02 -46.73
N LEU A 142 11.59 4.09 -46.03
CA LEU A 142 12.81 4.75 -46.53
C LEU A 142 13.38 4.05 -47.78
N LEU A 143 13.38 2.73 -47.79
CA LEU A 143 13.88 1.93 -48.92
C LEU A 143 12.97 2.04 -50.15
N GLN A 144 11.65 2.13 -49.95
CA GLN A 144 10.67 2.28 -51.06
C GLN A 144 10.72 3.62 -51.72
N ARG A 145 11.29 4.63 -51.09
CA ARG A 145 11.46 5.98 -51.68
C ARG A 145 12.52 5.91 -52.78
N GLN A 146 12.11 5.58 -54.01
CA GLN A 146 12.94 5.65 -55.21
C GLN A 146 13.05 7.10 -55.67
N ALA A 147 13.99 7.83 -55.10
CA ALA A 147 14.37 9.15 -55.66
C ALA A 147 15.28 8.93 -56.87
N ARG A 148 14.95 9.57 -57.98
CA ARG A 148 15.82 9.58 -59.17
C ARG A 148 16.89 10.66 -59.04
N PRO A 149 18.14 10.39 -59.47
CA PRO A 149 19.18 11.41 -59.48
C PRO A 149 18.78 12.56 -60.43
N LYS A 150 19.03 13.76 -59.98
CA LYS A 150 18.89 14.97 -60.80
C LYS A 150 20.28 15.36 -61.24
N PHE A 151 20.55 15.24 -62.52
CA PHE A 151 21.81 15.63 -63.13
C PHE A 151 21.96 17.15 -63.25
N SER A 152 23.21 17.63 -63.24
CA SER A 152 23.54 19.05 -63.34
C SER A 152 23.21 19.60 -64.73
N ARG A 153 23.07 20.92 -64.83
CA ARG A 153 22.92 21.60 -66.09
C ARG A 153 24.12 21.38 -67.00
N GLU A 154 25.30 21.28 -66.41
CA GLU A 154 26.54 21.06 -67.11
C GLU A 154 26.56 19.71 -67.85
N LEU A 155 26.19 18.61 -67.14
CA LEU A 155 26.06 17.30 -67.75
C LEU A 155 25.01 17.30 -68.90
N LEU A 156 23.87 17.93 -68.66
CA LEU A 156 22.81 18.03 -69.68
C LEU A 156 23.24 18.83 -70.88
N ASN A 157 24.02 19.90 -70.74
CA ASN A 157 24.58 20.65 -71.80
C ASN A 157 25.64 19.88 -72.62
N LEU A 158 26.56 19.19 -71.90
CA LEU A 158 27.55 18.33 -72.56
C LEU A 158 26.88 17.24 -73.38
N ARG A 159 25.83 16.63 -72.90
CA ARG A 159 25.03 15.64 -73.66
C ARG A 159 24.42 16.26 -74.92
N ARG A 160 23.87 17.51 -74.89
CA ARG A 160 23.33 18.22 -76.04
C ARG A 160 24.45 18.53 -77.04
N ILE A 161 25.63 18.96 -76.61
CA ILE A 161 26.78 19.21 -77.48
C ILE A 161 27.23 17.90 -78.15
N GLN A 162 27.29 16.78 -77.36
CA GLN A 162 27.61 15.48 -77.93
C GLN A 162 26.65 15.05 -79.02
N GLU A 163 25.33 15.23 -78.84
CA GLU A 163 24.32 14.93 -79.82
C GLU A 163 24.45 15.84 -81.03
N HIS A 164 24.75 17.12 -80.88
CA HIS A 164 24.91 18.07 -81.97
C HIS A 164 26.15 17.69 -82.82
N LEU A 165 27.30 17.42 -82.25
CA LEU A 165 28.51 17.00 -82.96
C LEU A 165 28.29 15.64 -83.67
N ALA A 166 27.56 14.70 -83.09
CA ALA A 166 27.19 13.44 -83.71
C ALA A 166 26.32 13.67 -85.00
N ARG A 167 25.37 14.67 -84.97
CA ARG A 167 24.55 15.03 -86.16
C ARG A 167 25.38 15.69 -87.23
N GLN A 168 26.45 16.45 -86.86
CA GLN A 168 27.42 17.05 -87.83
C GLN A 168 28.43 16.02 -88.38
N LYS A 169 28.40 14.70 -87.93
CA LYS A 169 29.30 13.67 -88.31
C LYS A 169 30.74 13.86 -87.79
N ASP A 170 30.97 14.74 -86.81
CA ASP A 170 32.26 14.93 -86.19
C ASP A 170 32.36 13.95 -84.98
N TYR A 171 32.65 12.69 -85.34
CA TYR A 171 32.68 11.61 -84.37
C TYR A 171 33.87 11.65 -83.45
N THR A 172 34.97 12.25 -83.78
CA THR A 172 36.16 12.39 -82.96
C THR A 172 35.97 13.28 -81.77
N GLU A 173 35.40 14.49 -82.00
CA GLU A 173 35.04 15.43 -80.94
C GLU A 173 33.86 14.94 -80.10
N ALA A 174 32.84 14.36 -80.74
CA ALA A 174 31.73 13.76 -80.09
C ALA A 174 32.17 12.67 -79.08
N HIS A 175 33.20 11.83 -79.38
CA HIS A 175 33.76 10.83 -78.52
C HIS A 175 34.50 11.45 -77.32
N LYS A 176 35.26 12.51 -77.52
CA LYS A 176 35.93 13.25 -76.42
C LYS A 176 34.92 13.83 -75.43
N ILE A 177 33.84 14.43 -75.93
CA ILE A 177 32.75 14.96 -75.09
C ILE A 177 32.02 13.83 -74.38
N LYS A 178 31.78 12.68 -75.06
CA LYS A 178 31.20 11.49 -74.41
C LYS A 178 31.99 11.02 -73.20
N LEU A 179 33.30 10.89 -73.30
CA LEU A 179 34.18 10.54 -72.16
C LEU A 179 34.07 11.49 -70.97
N LYS A 180 33.97 12.80 -71.26
CA LYS A 180 33.72 13.83 -70.23
C LYS A 180 32.34 13.65 -69.60
N CYS A 181 31.29 13.42 -70.41
CA CYS A 181 29.92 13.15 -69.90
C CYS A 181 29.91 11.93 -69.00
N ASP A 182 30.50 10.82 -69.41
CA ASP A 182 30.52 9.56 -68.66
C ASP A 182 31.25 9.73 -67.33
N ALA A 183 32.39 10.44 -67.28
CA ALA A 183 33.13 10.74 -66.07
C ALA A 183 32.34 11.63 -65.11
N LEU A 184 31.69 12.69 -65.64
CA LEU A 184 30.88 13.59 -64.80
C LEU A 184 29.61 12.94 -64.30
N GLU A 185 28.96 12.10 -65.12
CA GLU A 185 27.80 11.31 -64.73
C GLU A 185 28.12 10.31 -63.60
N ALA A 186 29.25 9.57 -63.71
CA ALA A 186 29.71 8.65 -62.68
C ALA A 186 29.95 9.40 -61.33
N TRP A 187 30.60 10.56 -61.36
CA TRP A 187 30.87 11.38 -60.19
C TRP A 187 29.57 11.93 -59.57
N GLU A 188 28.64 12.44 -60.36
CA GLU A 188 27.35 12.93 -59.87
C GLU A 188 26.49 11.83 -59.29
N LEU A 189 26.52 10.65 -59.89
CA LEU A 189 25.81 9.46 -59.39
C LEU A 189 26.36 9.01 -58.05
N GLU A 190 27.68 8.92 -57.92
CA GLU A 190 28.35 8.57 -56.64
C GLU A 190 28.02 9.59 -55.53
N LYS A 191 28.15 10.90 -55.88
CA LYS A 191 27.83 11.98 -54.94
C LYS A 191 26.36 11.91 -54.48
N TRP A 192 25.44 11.61 -55.40
CA TRP A 192 24.03 11.48 -55.10
C TRP A 192 23.77 10.25 -54.22
N GLN A 193 24.39 9.13 -54.49
CA GLN A 193 24.28 7.89 -53.68
C GLN A 193 24.76 8.14 -52.24
N ASN A 194 25.94 8.74 -52.09
CA ASN A 194 26.50 9.07 -50.80
C ASN A 194 25.60 10.05 -50.00
N GLY A 195 25.11 11.09 -50.68
CA GLY A 195 24.17 12.04 -50.08
C GLY A 195 22.86 11.40 -49.64
N LYS A 196 22.29 10.51 -50.48
CA LYS A 196 21.07 9.76 -50.13
C LYS A 196 21.30 8.82 -48.94
N GLN A 197 22.41 8.12 -48.90
CA GLN A 197 22.74 7.24 -47.78
C GLN A 197 22.90 8.02 -46.48
N GLN A 198 23.57 9.16 -46.52
CA GLN A 198 23.75 10.01 -45.35
C GLN A 198 22.41 10.60 -44.87
N GLU A 199 21.53 11.01 -45.79
CA GLU A 199 20.18 11.49 -45.43
C GLU A 199 19.33 10.38 -44.77
N MET A 200 19.37 9.17 -45.30
CA MET A 200 18.68 8.01 -44.71
C MET A 200 19.17 7.77 -43.32
N PHE A 201 20.50 7.73 -43.10
CA PHE A 201 21.09 7.53 -41.81
C PHE A 201 20.67 8.63 -40.79
N GLN A 202 20.70 9.89 -41.20
CA GLN A 202 20.27 11.01 -40.35
C GLN A 202 18.78 10.91 -39.97
N ARG A 203 17.92 10.51 -40.89
CA ARG A 203 16.48 10.34 -40.65
C ARG A 203 16.23 9.16 -39.65
N GLU A 204 16.92 8.06 -39.88
CA GLU A 204 16.83 6.91 -38.95
C GLU A 204 17.35 7.25 -37.54
N ALA A 205 18.46 7.96 -37.45
CA ALA A 205 19.02 8.41 -36.16
C ALA A 205 18.03 9.32 -35.41
N LYS A 206 17.41 10.29 -36.10
CA LYS A 206 16.38 11.16 -35.52
C LYS A 206 15.17 10.37 -35.03
N PHE A 207 14.71 9.40 -35.81
CA PHE A 207 13.59 8.54 -35.43
C PHE A 207 13.92 7.70 -34.19
N LYS A 208 15.08 7.04 -34.17
CA LYS A 208 15.55 6.28 -33.01
C LYS A 208 15.65 7.14 -31.75
N HIS A 209 16.18 8.37 -31.89
CA HIS A 209 16.29 9.30 -30.76
C HIS A 209 14.91 9.71 -30.23
N GLN A 210 13.94 9.97 -31.11
CA GLN A 210 12.56 10.28 -30.71
C GLN A 210 11.95 9.12 -29.93
N LYS A 211 12.09 7.87 -30.42
CA LYS A 211 11.57 6.67 -29.75
C LYS A 211 12.24 6.42 -28.41
N GLN A 212 13.54 6.68 -28.31
CA GLN A 212 14.26 6.61 -27.05
C GLN A 212 13.71 7.63 -26.02
N ASN A 213 13.42 8.86 -26.46
CA ASN A 213 12.83 9.88 -25.57
C ASN A 213 11.43 9.48 -25.09
N GLU A 214 10.60 8.85 -25.93
CA GLU A 214 9.30 8.31 -25.53
C GLU A 214 9.45 7.23 -24.45
N LEU A 215 10.43 6.30 -24.60
CA LEU A 215 10.72 5.27 -23.62
C LEU A 215 11.17 5.85 -22.28
N VAL A 216 12.09 6.82 -22.30
CA VAL A 216 12.56 7.52 -21.10
C VAL A 216 11.40 8.25 -20.40
N ALA A 217 10.51 8.87 -21.15
CA ALA A 217 9.32 9.53 -20.59
C ALA A 217 8.37 8.52 -19.91
N LEU A 218 8.21 7.32 -20.49
CA LEU A 218 7.44 6.24 -19.85
C LEU A 218 8.11 5.77 -18.55
N GLN A 219 9.42 5.52 -18.58
CA GLN A 219 10.19 5.10 -17.40
C GLN A 219 10.09 6.11 -16.26
N LYS A 220 10.15 7.41 -16.56
CA LYS A 220 9.93 8.46 -15.56
C LYS A 220 8.54 8.39 -14.94
N ARG A 221 7.49 8.20 -15.76
CA ARG A 221 6.11 8.05 -15.25
C ARG A 221 5.96 6.82 -14.35
N VAL A 222 6.55 5.69 -14.74
CA VAL A 222 6.58 4.48 -13.93
C VAL A 222 7.29 4.73 -12.60
N GLN A 223 8.43 5.42 -12.63
CA GLN A 223 9.16 5.75 -11.40
C GLN A 223 8.36 6.66 -10.47
N THR A 224 7.74 7.72 -11.00
CA THR A 224 6.87 8.62 -10.22
C THR A 224 5.70 7.85 -9.59
N GLY A 225 5.03 6.98 -10.35
CA GLY A 225 3.94 6.17 -9.83
C GLY A 225 4.40 5.18 -8.75
N ARG A 226 5.62 4.62 -8.86
CA ARG A 226 6.22 3.77 -7.81
C ARG A 226 6.41 4.57 -6.51
N GLU A 227 6.89 5.79 -6.62
CA GLU A 227 7.08 6.68 -5.45
C GLU A 227 5.74 7.08 -4.82
N GLU A 228 4.73 7.34 -5.63
CA GLU A 228 3.36 7.59 -5.15
C GLU A 228 2.79 6.37 -4.39
N GLN A 229 2.96 5.15 -4.91
CA GLN A 229 2.54 3.93 -4.19
C GLN A 229 3.27 3.76 -2.85
N LYS A 230 4.58 4.01 -2.81
CA LYS A 230 5.37 3.97 -1.56
C LYS A 230 4.88 5.01 -0.56
N LYS A 231 4.60 6.22 -1.02
CA LYS A 231 4.06 7.29 -0.18
C LYS A 231 2.68 6.92 0.37
N GLN A 232 1.82 6.34 -0.46
CA GLN A 232 0.50 5.89 -0.01
C GLN A 232 0.63 4.77 1.04
N ARG A 233 1.53 3.78 0.83
CA ARG A 233 1.84 2.74 1.82
C ARG A 233 2.24 3.37 3.16
N GLN A 234 3.10 4.38 3.12
CA GLN A 234 3.56 5.06 4.34
C GLN A 234 2.41 5.75 5.07
N MET A 235 1.55 6.48 4.36
CA MET A 235 0.39 7.14 4.97
C MET A 235 -0.60 6.13 5.58
N ASP A 236 -0.83 5.01 4.91
CA ASP A 236 -1.73 3.97 5.42
C ASP A 236 -1.13 3.25 6.63
N LEU A 237 0.21 3.06 6.66
CA LEU A 237 0.93 2.56 7.83
C LEU A 237 0.81 3.50 9.02
N GLU A 238 0.99 4.80 8.81
CA GLU A 238 0.84 5.81 9.87
C GLU A 238 -0.57 5.80 10.45
N ARG A 239 -1.60 5.65 9.61
CA ARG A 239 -3.00 5.51 10.06
C ARG A 239 -3.21 4.22 10.87
N LEU A 240 -2.59 3.12 10.47
CA LEU A 240 -2.65 1.85 11.22
C LEU A 240 -2.02 2.03 12.61
N LEU A 241 -0.82 2.60 12.67
CA LEU A 241 -0.10 2.84 13.93
C LEU A 241 -0.86 3.81 14.83
N GLN A 242 -1.46 4.87 14.28
CA GLN A 242 -2.26 5.81 15.05
C GLN A 242 -3.50 5.13 15.66
N ARG A 243 -4.19 4.26 14.92
CA ARG A 243 -5.31 3.47 15.47
C ARG A 243 -4.86 2.58 16.62
N TYR A 244 -3.74 1.89 16.46
CA TYR A 244 -3.19 1.06 17.53
C TYR A 244 -2.86 1.88 18.79
N GLN A 245 -2.20 3.04 18.63
CA GLN A 245 -1.90 3.93 19.75
C GLN A 245 -3.15 4.40 20.46
N ASN A 246 -4.20 4.74 19.72
CA ASN A 246 -5.48 5.15 20.31
C ASN A 246 -6.12 4.02 21.13
N VAL A 247 -6.20 2.81 20.55
CA VAL A 247 -6.76 1.63 21.25
C VAL A 247 -5.95 1.29 22.50
N LYS A 248 -4.61 1.31 22.40
CA LYS A 248 -3.73 1.07 23.55
C LYS A 248 -3.92 2.10 24.65
N SER A 249 -3.97 3.38 24.31
CA SER A 249 -4.19 4.50 25.24
C SER A 249 -5.55 4.40 25.93
N GLU A 250 -6.60 4.05 25.19
CA GLU A 250 -7.95 3.86 25.73
C GLU A 250 -8.00 2.68 26.71
N LEU A 251 -7.38 1.55 26.34
CA LEU A 251 -7.28 0.39 27.23
C LEU A 251 -6.52 0.73 28.53
N GLU A 252 -5.38 1.44 28.41
CA GLU A 252 -4.61 1.87 29.58
C GLU A 252 -5.41 2.82 30.49
N ALA A 253 -6.17 3.74 29.91
CA ALA A 253 -7.04 4.63 30.66
C ALA A 253 -8.16 3.87 31.38
N GLN A 254 -8.80 2.90 30.73
CA GLN A 254 -9.82 2.04 31.34
C GLN A 254 -9.24 1.21 32.50
N GLN A 255 -8.08 0.58 32.32
CA GLN A 255 -7.40 -0.21 33.36
C GLN A 255 -6.97 0.64 34.54
N ASN A 256 -6.52 1.89 34.30
CA ASN A 256 -6.21 2.81 35.38
C ASN A 256 -7.45 3.21 36.19
N LEU A 257 -8.58 3.48 35.53
CA LEU A 257 -9.84 3.77 36.20
C LEU A 257 -10.34 2.60 37.03
N GLU A 258 -10.22 1.36 36.53
CA GLU A 258 -10.57 0.15 37.28
C GLU A 258 -9.69 0.01 38.54
N ARG A 259 -8.37 0.23 38.41
CA ARG A 259 -7.44 0.17 39.52
C ARG A 259 -7.79 1.21 40.62
N ILE A 260 -8.03 2.47 40.21
CA ILE A 260 -8.42 3.53 41.14
C ILE A 260 -9.75 3.19 41.84
N ARG A 261 -10.72 2.61 41.12
CA ARG A 261 -11.99 2.17 41.73
C ARG A 261 -11.76 1.04 42.74
N ALA A 262 -10.94 0.07 42.38
CA ALA A 262 -10.60 -1.04 43.30
C ALA A 262 -9.88 -0.54 44.56
N GLU A 263 -8.93 0.38 44.43
CA GLU A 263 -8.23 1.02 45.56
C GLU A 263 -9.17 1.83 46.45
N ARG A 264 -10.11 2.58 45.90
CA ARG A 264 -11.13 3.34 46.63
C ARG A 264 -12.08 2.38 47.43
N MET A 265 -12.50 1.29 46.79
CA MET A 265 -13.33 0.28 47.44
C MET A 265 -12.60 -0.41 48.61
N ALA A 266 -11.32 -0.70 48.44
CA ALA A 266 -10.48 -1.27 49.49
C ALA A 266 -10.29 -0.30 50.66
N SER A 267 -10.03 0.99 50.41
CA SER A 267 -9.80 1.99 51.45
C SER A 267 -11.08 2.42 52.18
N SER A 268 -12.25 2.36 51.53
CA SER A 268 -13.53 2.70 52.17
C SER A 268 -14.08 1.60 53.11
N GLY A 269 -13.44 0.47 53.19
CA GLY A 269 -13.95 -0.65 53.98
C GLY A 269 -15.31 -1.21 53.47
N GLN A 270 -15.79 -0.71 52.37
CA GLN A 270 -17.12 -0.94 51.80
C GLN A 270 -17.10 -2.15 50.83
N TRP A 271 -16.27 -3.15 51.13
CA TRP A 271 -16.42 -4.45 50.50
C TRP A 271 -17.67 -5.12 51.07
N ASN A 272 -18.74 -5.02 50.27
CA ASN A 272 -20.02 -5.63 50.64
C ASN A 272 -19.90 -7.17 50.48
N TRP A 273 -19.53 -7.85 51.55
CA TRP A 273 -19.34 -9.30 51.62
C TRP A 273 -20.66 -10.08 51.66
N GLY A 274 -21.69 -9.62 50.99
CA GLY A 274 -22.95 -10.33 50.91
C GLY A 274 -24.18 -9.45 50.95
N SER A 275 -24.45 -8.72 49.87
CA SER A 275 -25.81 -8.30 49.60
C SER A 275 -26.09 -8.31 48.11
N THR A 276 -26.27 -9.49 47.57
CA THR A 276 -27.20 -9.66 46.45
C THR A 276 -28.60 -9.71 47.02
N THR A 277 -29.12 -8.60 47.52
CA THR A 277 -30.57 -8.49 47.62
C THR A 277 -31.11 -8.43 46.20
N THR A 278 -31.49 -9.58 45.71
CA THR A 278 -32.48 -9.77 44.65
C THR A 278 -33.67 -8.90 44.93
N LYS A 279 -33.75 -7.68 44.32
CA LYS A 279 -35.00 -7.03 44.09
C LYS A 279 -35.71 -7.75 42.93
N ALA A 280 -36.22 -8.94 43.24
CA ALA A 280 -37.22 -9.60 42.44
C ALA A 280 -38.56 -9.32 43.09
N GLY A 281 -39.46 -8.67 42.37
CA GLY A 281 -40.86 -8.78 42.56
C GLY A 281 -41.55 -7.70 43.41
N ALA A 282 -41.99 -6.66 42.77
CA ALA A 282 -43.27 -6.03 43.10
C ALA A 282 -43.74 -5.21 41.86
N GLN A 283 -44.42 -5.92 40.99
CA GLN A 283 -45.43 -5.30 40.13
C GLN A 283 -46.45 -6.32 39.77
N VAL A 284 -47.46 -6.46 40.64
CA VAL A 284 -48.82 -6.89 40.32
C VAL A 284 -49.73 -6.05 41.19
N ALA A 285 -50.40 -5.15 40.63
CA ALA A 285 -51.77 -4.75 40.75
C ALA A 285 -52.02 -3.49 39.88
#